data_3b14ab2e9f7aa5e009fe676605b47c2b
#
_entry.id   3b14ab2e9f7aa5e009fe676605b47c2b
#
_cell.length_a   1.000
_cell.length_b   1.000
_cell.length_c   1.000
_cell.angle_alpha   90.00
_cell.angle_beta   90.00
_cell.angle_gamma   90.00
#
_symmetry.space_group_name_H-M   'P 1'
#
loop_
_entity.id
_entity.type
_entity.pdbx_description
1 polymer ?
#
loop_
_entity_poly.entity_id
_entity_poly.type
_entity_poly.pdbx_seq_one_letter_code
_entity_poly.pdbx_strand_id
1 'polypeptide(L)'
;MLESKIVIAGGGHAGIEAASIISKMGLKSIIVTLDSSAIGRMSCNPAIGGLAKGHLVKEIDALGGLMGLIADKSTLQNKILNKSKGRAVWSPRSQIDKIKYTAIVQKNISDDPNIEVIEDEVVDFETKDNKIISTILKNGDPISSCALIITCGTFMSGLIHIGNK
;
A
#
# COMPACT_ATOMS: atom_id res chain seq x y z
N MET A 1 1.81 3.93 -29.59
CA MET A 1 2.55 3.14 -28.61
C MET A 1 1.56 2.84 -27.48
N LEU A 2 1.32 1.58 -27.17
CA LEU A 2 0.55 1.21 -25.99
C LEU A 2 1.31 1.76 -24.77
N GLU A 3 0.67 2.62 -24.02
CA GLU A 3 1.25 3.23 -22.82
C GLU A 3 1.48 2.12 -21.78
N SER A 4 2.73 1.67 -21.64
CA SER A 4 3.07 0.59 -20.71
C SER A 4 2.82 1.05 -19.29
N LYS A 5 1.93 0.35 -18.60
CA LYS A 5 1.54 0.68 -17.23
C LYS A 5 2.49 0.05 -16.20
N ILE A 6 2.53 0.62 -15.02
CA ILE A 6 3.20 0.03 -13.85
C ILE A 6 2.14 -0.76 -13.08
N VAL A 7 2.34 -2.07 -12.90
CA VAL A 7 1.43 -2.91 -12.14
C VAL A 7 1.92 -3.06 -10.70
N ILE A 8 1.00 -2.98 -9.74
CA ILE A 8 1.25 -3.13 -8.30
C ILE A 8 0.42 -4.31 -7.81
N ALA A 9 1.07 -5.39 -7.40
CA ALA A 9 0.41 -6.55 -6.84
C ALA A 9 0.19 -6.37 -5.33
N GLY A 10 -1.04 -6.04 -4.94
CA GLY A 10 -1.48 -5.87 -3.55
C GLY A 10 -1.88 -4.45 -3.19
N GLY A 11 -3.10 -4.29 -2.66
CA GLY A 11 -3.71 -3.02 -2.22
C GLY A 11 -3.45 -2.67 -0.74
N GLY A 12 -2.39 -3.22 -0.12
CA GLY A 12 -1.96 -2.87 1.24
C GLY A 12 -1.26 -1.51 1.30
N HIS A 13 -0.78 -1.13 2.50
CA HIS A 13 -0.13 0.17 2.71
C HIS A 13 1.04 0.44 1.76
N ALA A 14 1.89 -0.58 1.50
CA ALA A 14 3.02 -0.45 0.59
C ALA A 14 2.58 -0.22 -0.86
N GLY A 15 1.53 -0.92 -1.31
CA GLY A 15 0.99 -0.75 -2.66
C GLY A 15 0.36 0.63 -2.87
N ILE A 16 -0.35 1.14 -1.86
CA ILE A 16 -0.96 2.47 -1.89
C ILE A 16 0.12 3.56 -1.97
N GLU A 17 1.18 3.45 -1.17
CA GLU A 17 2.30 4.40 -1.21
C GLU A 17 3.01 4.36 -2.58
N ALA A 18 3.23 3.16 -3.13
CA ALA A 18 3.79 3.01 -4.47
C ALA A 18 2.90 3.66 -5.54
N ALA A 19 1.58 3.40 -5.52
CA ALA A 19 0.64 4.00 -6.47
C ALA A 19 0.61 5.52 -6.37
N SER A 20 0.56 6.05 -5.14
CA SER A 20 0.56 7.49 -4.89
C SER A 20 1.81 8.19 -5.44
N ILE A 21 3.00 7.62 -5.20
CA ILE A 21 4.23 8.25 -5.69
C ILE A 21 4.34 8.15 -7.22
N ILE A 22 3.91 7.04 -7.82
CA ILE A 22 3.85 6.86 -9.27
C ILE A 22 2.95 7.93 -9.89
N SER A 23 1.75 8.14 -9.33
CA SER A 23 0.84 9.20 -9.79
C SER A 23 1.45 10.59 -9.67
N LYS A 24 2.12 10.90 -8.56
CA LYS A 24 2.83 12.18 -8.37
C LYS A 24 3.97 12.39 -9.38
N MET A 25 4.57 11.33 -9.89
CA MET A 25 5.53 11.38 -10.98
C MET A 25 4.88 11.59 -12.36
N GLY A 26 3.56 11.68 -12.43
CA GLY A 26 2.80 11.81 -13.68
C GLY A 26 2.69 10.50 -14.47
N LEU A 27 2.92 9.36 -13.81
CA LEU A 27 2.84 8.03 -14.43
C LEU A 27 1.54 7.34 -14.03
N LYS A 28 1.11 6.36 -14.84
CA LYS A 28 -0.08 5.56 -14.57
C LYS A 28 0.27 4.23 -13.94
N SER A 29 -0.54 3.80 -12.99
CA SER A 29 -0.41 2.51 -12.32
C SER A 29 -1.74 1.77 -12.23
N ILE A 30 -1.64 0.44 -12.10
CA ILE A 30 -2.75 -0.45 -11.82
C ILE A 30 -2.47 -1.18 -10.51
N ILE A 31 -3.35 -1.02 -9.53
CA ILE A 31 -3.34 -1.85 -8.33
C ILE A 31 -4.17 -3.09 -8.61
N VAL A 32 -3.55 -4.26 -8.55
CA VAL A 32 -4.24 -5.55 -8.61
C VAL A 32 -4.39 -6.07 -7.18
N THR A 33 -5.61 -6.33 -6.75
CA THR A 33 -5.93 -6.78 -5.39
C THR A 33 -7.05 -7.80 -5.39
N LEU A 34 -7.04 -8.73 -4.44
CA LEU A 34 -8.08 -9.75 -4.30
C LEU A 34 -9.44 -9.18 -3.83
N ASP A 35 -9.43 -8.01 -3.18
CA ASP A 35 -10.62 -7.35 -2.63
C ASP A 35 -10.37 -5.84 -2.63
N SER A 36 -11.05 -5.12 -3.52
CA SER A 36 -10.93 -3.66 -3.63
C SER A 36 -11.44 -2.95 -2.37
N SER A 37 -12.40 -3.54 -1.67
CA SER A 37 -12.90 -3.02 -0.39
C SER A 37 -11.87 -3.12 0.75
N ALA A 38 -10.83 -3.94 0.58
CA ALA A 38 -9.76 -4.12 1.53
C ALA A 38 -8.58 -3.15 1.33
N ILE A 39 -8.60 -2.34 0.29
CA ILE A 39 -7.54 -1.34 0.05
C ILE A 39 -7.40 -0.43 1.27
N GLY A 40 -6.16 -0.33 1.79
CA GLY A 40 -5.85 0.49 2.97
C GLY A 40 -6.37 -0.05 4.29
N ARG A 41 -6.88 -1.28 4.34
CA ARG A 41 -7.38 -1.89 5.58
C ARG A 41 -6.25 -2.04 6.60
N MET A 42 -6.50 -1.56 7.81
CA MET A 42 -5.62 -1.79 8.97
C MET A 42 -5.94 -3.16 9.57
N SER A 43 -5.24 -4.20 9.15
CA SER A 43 -5.51 -5.59 9.53
C SER A 43 -5.11 -5.94 10.97
N CYS A 44 -4.14 -5.20 11.53
CA CYS A 44 -3.66 -5.43 12.90
C CYS A 44 -4.11 -4.31 13.86
N ASN A 45 -3.15 -3.70 14.55
CA ASN A 45 -3.43 -2.59 15.46
C ASN A 45 -3.80 -1.32 14.68
N PRO A 46 -4.86 -0.61 15.05
CA PRO A 46 -5.25 0.65 14.43
C PRO A 46 -4.33 1.78 14.90
N ALA A 47 -3.05 1.70 14.57
CA ALA A 47 -2.06 2.68 14.96
C ALA A 47 -0.96 2.83 13.91
N ILE A 48 -0.55 4.07 13.68
CA ILE A 48 0.55 4.44 12.80
C ILE A 48 1.72 4.93 13.64
N GLY A 49 2.93 4.54 13.27
CA GLY A 49 4.14 4.83 14.03
C GLY A 49 4.38 3.87 15.18
N GLY A 50 5.07 4.35 16.23
CA GLY A 50 5.52 3.52 17.35
C GLY A 50 6.93 3.02 17.20
N LEU A 51 7.35 2.09 18.10
CA LEU A 51 8.70 1.54 18.12
C LEU A 51 9.07 0.89 16.78
N ALA A 52 10.25 1.18 16.27
CA ALA A 52 10.80 0.70 15.00
C ALA A 52 9.94 1.01 13.75
N LYS A 53 8.89 1.84 13.87
CA LYS A 53 8.00 2.20 12.75
C LYS A 53 7.87 3.71 12.56
N GLY A 54 7.95 4.49 13.64
CA GLY A 54 7.73 5.95 13.58
C GLY A 54 8.70 6.69 12.67
N HIS A 55 9.97 6.27 12.59
CA HIS A 55 10.96 6.86 11.69
C HIS A 55 10.65 6.53 10.22
N LEU A 56 10.21 5.30 9.92
CA LEU A 56 9.81 4.92 8.56
C LEU A 56 8.62 5.76 8.07
N VAL A 57 7.61 5.99 8.94
CA VAL A 57 6.48 6.85 8.58
C VAL A 57 6.94 8.28 8.27
N LYS A 58 7.89 8.82 9.06
CA LYS A 58 8.44 10.15 8.80
C LYS A 58 9.27 10.23 7.51
N GLU A 59 10.01 9.18 7.19
CA GLU A 59 10.77 9.10 5.94
C GLU A 59 9.83 9.04 4.73
N ILE A 60 8.76 8.24 4.81
CA ILE A 60 7.72 8.17 3.79
C ILE A 60 7.04 9.53 3.62
N ASP A 61 6.68 10.20 4.73
CA ASP A 61 6.06 11.52 4.73
C ASP A 61 6.98 12.58 4.09
N ALA A 62 8.28 12.57 4.45
CA ALA A 62 9.27 13.48 3.87
C ALA A 62 9.46 13.29 2.35
N LEU A 63 9.21 12.08 1.84
CA LEU A 63 9.21 11.77 0.41
C LEU A 63 7.84 12.06 -0.26
N GLY A 64 6.90 12.61 0.48
CA GLY A 64 5.57 12.95 -0.01
C GLY A 64 4.55 11.82 0.03
N GLY A 65 4.74 10.80 0.88
CA GLY A 65 3.80 9.70 1.06
C GLY A 65 2.46 10.11 1.67
N LEU A 66 1.49 9.23 1.60
CA LEU A 66 0.11 9.48 2.08
C LEU A 66 -0.11 9.09 3.53
N MET A 67 0.61 8.09 4.04
CA MET A 67 0.34 7.45 5.32
C MET A 67 0.31 8.45 6.49
N GLY A 68 1.32 9.33 6.56
CA GLY A 68 1.40 10.35 7.61
C GLY A 68 0.21 11.33 7.54
N LEU A 69 -0.06 11.86 6.36
CA LEU A 69 -1.17 12.80 6.12
C LEU A 69 -2.55 12.21 6.44
N ILE A 70 -2.79 10.96 6.07
CA ILE A 70 -4.06 10.28 6.34
C ILE A 70 -4.16 9.91 7.82
N ALA A 71 -3.04 9.50 8.43
CA ALA A 71 -2.97 9.25 9.88
C ALA A 71 -3.39 10.49 10.67
N ASP A 72 -2.86 11.66 10.35
CA ASP A 72 -3.22 12.91 11.02
C ASP A 72 -4.72 13.23 10.90
N LYS A 73 -5.32 13.00 9.73
CA LYS A 73 -6.76 13.22 9.50
C LYS A 73 -7.67 12.23 10.22
N SER A 74 -7.16 11.05 10.59
CA SER A 74 -7.91 9.94 11.21
C SER A 74 -7.46 9.62 12.63
N THR A 75 -6.56 10.41 13.21
CA THR A 75 -6.05 10.21 14.57
C THR A 75 -7.14 10.46 15.61
N LEU A 76 -7.26 9.51 16.53
CA LEU A 76 -8.05 9.62 17.76
C LEU A 76 -7.19 10.12 18.93
N GLN A 77 -5.94 9.66 19.00
CA GLN A 77 -5.01 10.02 20.09
C GLN A 77 -3.56 9.91 19.61
N ASN A 78 -2.75 10.89 19.97
CA ASN A 78 -1.30 10.86 19.79
C ASN A 78 -0.58 10.57 21.11
N LYS A 79 0.45 9.71 21.06
CA LYS A 79 1.27 9.36 22.20
C LYS A 79 2.74 9.26 21.78
N ILE A 80 3.63 9.73 22.64
CA ILE A 80 5.07 9.48 22.48
C ILE A 80 5.43 8.33 23.41
N LEU A 81 5.89 7.22 22.81
CA LEU A 81 6.39 6.07 23.54
C LEU A 81 7.83 6.33 24.00
N ASN A 82 8.26 5.60 25.04
CA ASN A 82 9.64 5.64 25.57
C ASN A 82 10.11 7.03 26.07
N LYS A 83 9.21 7.91 26.52
CA LYS A 83 9.60 9.21 27.07
C LYS A 83 10.62 9.10 28.21
N SER A 84 10.53 8.06 29.04
CA SER A 84 11.45 7.79 30.15
C SER A 84 12.82 7.24 29.73
N LYS A 85 12.98 6.83 28.47
CA LYS A 85 14.21 6.18 27.97
C LYS A 85 15.17 7.14 27.27
N GLY A 86 14.83 8.41 27.18
CA GLY A 86 15.63 9.45 26.52
C GLY A 86 15.16 9.74 25.07
N ARG A 87 15.55 10.93 24.58
CA ARG A 87 15.06 11.49 23.30
C ARG A 87 15.38 10.63 22.08
N ALA A 88 16.51 9.93 22.07
CA ALA A 88 16.96 9.09 20.96
C ALA A 88 16.00 7.94 20.62
N VAL A 89 15.20 7.50 21.61
CA VAL A 89 14.24 6.40 21.44
C VAL A 89 12.77 6.85 21.57
N TRP A 90 12.52 8.15 21.57
CA TRP A 90 11.16 8.67 21.54
C TRP A 90 10.49 8.27 20.23
N SER A 91 9.31 7.67 20.35
CA SER A 91 8.63 7.10 19.21
C SER A 91 7.18 7.59 19.18
N PRO A 92 6.86 8.55 18.29
CA PRO A 92 5.49 8.97 18.08
C PRO A 92 4.61 7.83 17.60
N ARG A 93 3.42 7.70 18.19
CA ARG A 93 2.41 6.74 17.80
C ARG A 93 1.05 7.40 17.81
N SER A 94 0.36 7.31 16.69
CA SER A 94 -1.02 7.79 16.52
C SER A 94 -1.98 6.61 16.59
N GLN A 95 -2.93 6.65 17.50
CA GLN A 95 -4.06 5.73 17.51
C GLN A 95 -5.06 6.22 16.47
N ILE A 96 -5.46 5.33 15.56
CA ILE A 96 -6.20 5.68 14.36
C ILE A 96 -7.64 5.16 14.43
N ASP A 97 -8.59 5.96 13.99
CA ASP A 97 -9.89 5.48 13.56
C ASP A 97 -9.72 4.71 12.25
N LYS A 98 -9.70 3.38 12.33
CA LYS A 98 -9.42 2.53 11.16
C LYS A 98 -10.48 2.63 10.07
N ILE A 99 -11.74 2.91 10.41
CA ILE A 99 -12.83 3.07 9.43
C ILE A 99 -12.61 4.35 8.65
N LYS A 100 -12.37 5.45 9.36
CA LYS A 100 -12.09 6.75 8.77
C LYS A 100 -10.80 6.73 7.93
N TYR A 101 -9.74 6.08 8.42
CA TYR A 101 -8.48 5.92 7.69
C TYR A 101 -8.70 5.20 6.36
N THR A 102 -9.32 4.03 6.39
CA THR A 102 -9.61 3.23 5.19
C THR A 102 -10.47 4.00 4.20
N ALA A 103 -11.50 4.69 4.66
CA ALA A 103 -12.37 5.51 3.80
C ALA A 103 -11.58 6.65 3.10
N ILE A 104 -10.68 7.32 3.83
CA ILE A 104 -9.84 8.37 3.25
C ILE A 104 -8.87 7.79 2.22
N VAL A 105 -8.23 6.64 2.51
CA VAL A 105 -7.36 5.95 1.56
C VAL A 105 -8.11 5.61 0.29
N GLN A 106 -9.23 4.91 0.40
CA GLN A 106 -10.04 4.49 -0.75
C GLN A 106 -10.46 5.68 -1.60
N LYS A 107 -10.89 6.76 -0.95
CA LYS A 107 -11.24 8.00 -1.65
C LYS A 107 -10.03 8.58 -2.41
N ASN A 108 -8.85 8.65 -1.81
CA ASN A 108 -7.66 9.18 -2.50
C ASN A 108 -7.29 8.31 -3.71
N ILE A 109 -7.42 6.98 -3.62
CA ILE A 109 -7.13 6.08 -4.73
C ILE A 109 -8.19 6.21 -5.84
N SER A 110 -9.47 6.27 -5.49
CA SER A 110 -10.57 6.35 -6.48
C SER A 110 -10.63 7.70 -7.19
N ASP A 111 -10.23 8.77 -6.52
CA ASP A 111 -10.26 10.12 -7.09
C ASP A 111 -9.04 10.42 -7.98
N ASP A 112 -8.01 9.56 -7.97
CA ASP A 112 -6.78 9.75 -8.73
C ASP A 112 -6.89 9.16 -10.15
N PRO A 113 -6.91 9.96 -11.22
CA PRO A 113 -7.09 9.48 -12.58
C PRO A 113 -5.91 8.65 -13.12
N ASN A 114 -4.77 8.65 -12.43
CA ASN A 114 -3.58 7.88 -12.79
C ASN A 114 -3.53 6.51 -12.13
N ILE A 115 -4.51 6.19 -11.26
CA ILE A 115 -4.56 4.91 -10.53
C ILE A 115 -5.81 4.13 -10.94
N GLU A 116 -5.61 2.98 -11.54
CA GLU A 116 -6.66 2.03 -11.84
C GLU A 116 -6.63 0.90 -10.80
N VAL A 117 -7.78 0.37 -10.44
CA VAL A 117 -7.90 -0.78 -9.51
C VAL A 117 -8.57 -1.94 -10.23
N ILE A 118 -7.95 -3.12 -10.16
CA ILE A 118 -8.47 -4.38 -10.71
C ILE A 118 -8.58 -5.40 -9.57
N GLU A 119 -9.76 -6.01 -9.44
CA GLU A 119 -9.97 -7.14 -8.53
C GLU A 119 -9.57 -8.44 -9.23
N ASP A 120 -8.33 -8.87 -9.01
CA ASP A 120 -7.79 -10.14 -9.50
C ASP A 120 -6.53 -10.51 -8.71
N GLU A 121 -5.88 -11.59 -9.12
CA GLU A 121 -4.62 -12.08 -8.58
C GLU A 121 -3.54 -12.05 -9.66
N VAL A 122 -2.39 -11.43 -9.34
CA VAL A 122 -1.21 -11.54 -10.19
C VAL A 122 -0.59 -12.92 -9.94
N VAL A 123 -0.51 -13.73 -10.99
CA VAL A 123 -0.01 -15.11 -10.90
C VAL A 123 1.36 -15.30 -11.56
N ASP A 124 1.69 -14.48 -12.55
CA ASP A 124 2.96 -14.59 -13.27
C ASP A 124 3.29 -13.26 -13.98
N PHE A 125 4.44 -13.19 -14.62
CA PHE A 125 4.86 -12.10 -15.49
C PHE A 125 5.77 -12.58 -16.62
N GLU A 126 5.75 -11.89 -17.73
CA GLU A 126 6.62 -12.17 -18.87
C GLU A 126 7.75 -11.17 -18.99
N THR A 127 8.92 -11.65 -19.35
CA THR A 127 10.10 -10.82 -19.59
C THR A 127 10.68 -11.04 -20.97
N LYS A 128 11.23 -9.97 -21.54
CA LYS A 128 12.03 -10.01 -22.77
C LYS A 128 13.21 -9.08 -22.59
N ASP A 129 14.42 -9.56 -22.90
CA ASP A 129 15.68 -8.80 -22.77
C ASP A 129 15.86 -8.18 -21.37
N ASN A 130 15.58 -8.97 -20.31
CA ASN A 130 15.60 -8.57 -18.89
C ASN A 130 14.64 -7.40 -18.53
N LYS A 131 13.59 -7.18 -19.33
CA LYS A 131 12.55 -6.19 -19.05
C LYS A 131 11.20 -6.87 -18.95
N ILE A 132 10.36 -6.43 -18.02
CA ILE A 132 8.97 -6.86 -17.94
C ILE A 132 8.23 -6.32 -19.15
N ILE A 133 7.45 -7.17 -19.80
CA ILE A 133 6.61 -6.82 -20.95
C ILE A 133 5.14 -7.05 -20.67
N SER A 134 4.81 -7.97 -19.74
CA SER A 134 3.43 -8.32 -19.40
C SER A 134 3.34 -8.83 -17.97
N THR A 135 2.23 -8.52 -17.29
CA THR A 135 1.82 -9.10 -16.01
C THR A 135 0.59 -9.97 -16.23
N ILE A 136 0.64 -11.22 -15.77
CA ILE A 136 -0.40 -12.23 -15.98
C ILE A 136 -1.35 -12.25 -14.79
N LEU A 137 -2.63 -12.09 -15.06
CA LEU A 137 -3.71 -12.20 -14.10
C LEU A 137 -4.30 -13.62 -14.10
N LYS A 138 -4.94 -14.00 -12.99
CA LYS A 138 -5.55 -15.31 -12.82
C LYS A 138 -6.80 -15.51 -13.68
N ASN A 139 -7.66 -14.49 -13.73
CA ASN A 139 -8.97 -14.56 -14.38
C ASN A 139 -9.12 -13.55 -15.53
N GLY A 140 -8.24 -12.58 -15.62
CA GLY A 140 -8.28 -11.53 -16.63
C GLY A 140 -7.27 -11.71 -17.75
N ASP A 141 -7.32 -10.80 -18.71
CA ASP A 141 -6.32 -10.73 -19.77
C ASP A 141 -4.98 -10.23 -19.23
N PRO A 142 -3.85 -10.64 -19.84
CA PRO A 142 -2.54 -10.13 -19.51
C PRO A 142 -2.45 -8.60 -19.66
N ILE A 143 -1.82 -7.95 -18.72
CA ILE A 143 -1.63 -6.50 -18.74
C ILE A 143 -0.25 -6.18 -19.33
N SER A 144 -0.21 -5.44 -20.44
CA SER A 144 1.05 -4.88 -20.95
C SER A 144 1.64 -3.94 -19.90
N SER A 145 2.81 -4.27 -19.37
CA SER A 145 3.43 -3.54 -18.26
C SER A 145 4.93 -3.38 -18.47
N CYS A 146 5.48 -2.25 -18.02
CA CYS A 146 6.91 -1.99 -18.05
C CYS A 146 7.60 -2.24 -16.70
N ALA A 147 6.81 -2.39 -15.63
CA ALA A 147 7.29 -2.71 -14.30
C ALA A 147 6.19 -3.43 -13.49
N LEU A 148 6.61 -4.30 -12.59
CA LEU A 148 5.76 -4.95 -11.59
C LEU A 148 6.34 -4.72 -10.21
N ILE A 149 5.53 -4.16 -9.30
CA ILE A 149 5.88 -3.93 -7.90
C ILE A 149 5.10 -4.92 -7.05
N ILE A 150 5.80 -5.82 -6.35
CA ILE A 150 5.19 -6.87 -5.54
C ILE A 150 5.05 -6.37 -4.10
N THR A 151 3.81 -6.16 -3.65
CA THR A 151 3.47 -5.68 -2.29
C THR A 151 2.42 -6.56 -1.61
N CYS A 152 2.42 -7.84 -1.93
CA CYS A 152 1.41 -8.82 -1.47
C CYS A 152 1.55 -9.20 0.01
N GLY A 153 2.50 -8.65 0.75
CA GLY A 153 2.66 -8.88 2.18
C GLY A 153 2.89 -10.37 2.51
N THR A 154 2.00 -10.94 3.31
CA THR A 154 2.06 -12.34 3.75
C THR A 154 1.26 -13.30 2.87
N PHE A 155 0.70 -12.85 1.75
CA PHE A 155 -0.18 -13.65 0.89
C PHE A 155 0.54 -14.50 -0.16
N MET A 156 1.86 -14.38 -0.30
CA MET A 156 2.66 -15.22 -1.21
C MET A 156 2.71 -16.66 -0.70
N SER A 157 1.80 -17.51 -1.17
CA SER A 157 1.66 -18.90 -0.73
C SER A 157 1.55 -19.05 0.79
N GLY A 158 1.01 -18.04 1.45
CA GLY A 158 0.85 -18.02 2.90
C GLY A 158 -0.24 -18.99 3.35
N LEU A 159 -0.03 -19.63 4.49
CA LEU A 159 -1.02 -20.49 5.13
C LEU A 159 -1.73 -19.71 6.23
N ILE A 160 -3.07 -19.64 6.13
CA ILE A 160 -3.91 -19.01 7.15
C ILE A 160 -4.51 -20.12 8.03
N HIS A 161 -4.29 -20.01 9.33
CA HIS A 161 -4.92 -20.90 10.31
C HIS A 161 -6.13 -20.20 10.94
N ILE A 162 -7.32 -20.78 10.77
CA ILE A 162 -8.57 -20.29 11.38
C ILE A 162 -9.20 -21.45 12.17
N GLY A 163 -8.96 -21.49 13.48
CA GLY A 163 -9.42 -22.58 14.34
C GLY A 163 -8.83 -23.94 13.91
N ASN A 164 -9.70 -24.94 13.81
CA ASN A 164 -9.34 -26.30 13.38
C ASN A 164 -9.61 -26.56 11.88
N LYS A 165 -9.75 -25.52 11.10
CA LYS A 165 -9.96 -25.61 9.64
C LYS A 165 -8.69 -25.28 8.89
#